data_7b5fbe4946cf91d5065712dbb269f01e
#
_entry.id   7b5fbe4946cf91d5065712dbb269f01e
#
_cell.length_a   1.000
_cell.length_b   1.000
_cell.length_c   1.000
_cell.angle_alpha   90.00
_cell.angle_beta   90.00
_cell.angle_gamma   90.00
#
_symmetry.space_group_name_H-M   'P 1'
#
loop_
_entity.id
_entity.type
_entity.pdbx_description
1 polymer ?
#
loop_
_entity_poly.entity_id
_entity_poly.type
_entity_poly.pdbx_seq_one_letter_code
_entity_poly.pdbx_strand_id
1 'polypeptide(L)'
;LPERLDRDGAPRRRVLALHAGETRTLEYSISCPRWGAFRIASIRLSARDQLHLRRAELVVEPTTTVRVYPSVERLRRLAKPRATRPVTGSRPAAVAGEGIEFAELRFLAPGERARRINWRATAARGRLLVNDRLPERSSDVVIFLDALGAAATSAASTLDHAVRAAASLSEAYLRQRDRVGLLRFGGDIEWIIPGSGLRQQYRIADALLESEVARTHRWHDTSLIPRRILPPQSLIVALTPRLDWRVTRALLNLRRRGYQVSIVEVDPLPYLADAEAAAGPIAWRTWLLERDAVRTRLAGAGIALASWGPDEPIAAPVEALAAAR
;
A
#
# COMPACT_ATOMS: atom_id res chain seq x y z
N LEU A 1 20.89 18.02 -6.30
CA LEU A 1 19.71 17.38 -5.71
C LEU A 1 18.97 16.66 -6.83
N PRO A 2 18.42 15.46 -6.58
CA PRO A 2 17.50 14.82 -7.50
C PRO A 2 16.37 15.78 -7.87
N GLU A 3 15.86 15.73 -9.10
CA GLU A 3 14.77 16.59 -9.59
C GLU A 3 13.49 16.58 -8.73
N ARG A 4 13.36 15.58 -7.87
CA ARG A 4 12.21 15.38 -6.97
C ARG A 4 12.35 15.98 -5.57
N LEU A 5 13.48 16.63 -5.27
CA LEU A 5 13.68 17.33 -4.02
C LEU A 5 13.79 18.83 -4.30
N ASP A 6 12.89 19.60 -3.72
CA ASP A 6 12.92 21.03 -3.81
C ASP A 6 13.60 21.64 -2.58
N ARG A 7 14.28 22.76 -2.76
CA ARG A 7 14.86 23.52 -1.66
C ARG A 7 13.91 24.67 -1.33
N ASP A 8 13.40 24.71 -0.13
CA ASP A 8 12.60 25.83 0.36
C ASP A 8 13.41 27.13 0.29
N GLY A 9 13.37 27.81 -0.87
CA GLY A 9 13.95 29.15 -1.06
C GLY A 9 15.46 29.29 -0.80
N ALA A 10 16.18 28.21 -0.47
CA ALA A 10 17.60 28.28 -0.14
C ALA A 10 18.45 28.44 -1.42
N PRO A 11 19.39 29.42 -1.48
CA PRO A 11 20.22 29.62 -2.65
C PRO A 11 21.09 28.39 -2.94
N ARG A 12 21.22 28.02 -4.21
CA ARG A 12 22.05 26.88 -4.66
C ARG A 12 23.51 27.04 -4.28
N ARG A 13 23.95 28.27 -3.98
CA ARG A 13 25.33 28.62 -3.63
C ARG A 13 25.28 29.56 -2.43
N ARG A 14 26.02 29.22 -1.37
CA ARG A 14 26.30 30.15 -0.25
C ARG A 14 27.77 30.51 -0.25
N VAL A 15 28.04 31.78 -0.06
CA VAL A 15 29.39 32.30 0.09
C VAL A 15 29.55 32.70 1.55
N LEU A 16 30.62 32.25 2.19
CA LEU A 16 30.90 32.48 3.59
C LEU A 16 32.36 32.95 3.73
N ALA A 17 32.62 33.88 4.60
CA ALA A 17 33.97 34.17 5.06
C ALA A 17 34.22 33.35 6.33
N LEU A 18 35.39 32.67 6.36
CA LEU A 18 35.87 31.88 7.50
C LEU A 18 37.25 32.41 7.90
N HIS A 19 37.47 32.60 9.19
CA HIS A 19 38.80 32.86 9.73
C HIS A 19 39.56 31.57 9.99
N ALA A 20 40.85 31.69 10.18
CA ALA A 20 41.69 30.52 10.48
C ALA A 20 41.23 29.83 11.76
N GLY A 21 40.96 28.53 11.70
CA GLY A 21 40.42 27.75 12.84
C GLY A 21 38.90 27.88 13.09
N GLU A 22 38.17 28.71 12.33
CA GLU A 22 36.76 28.87 12.47
C GLU A 22 36.00 27.67 11.86
N THR A 23 34.99 27.18 12.59
CA THR A 23 34.07 26.15 12.13
C THR A 23 32.67 26.75 12.04
N ARG A 24 31.98 26.54 10.92
CA ARG A 24 30.58 26.94 10.73
C ARG A 24 29.68 25.75 10.36
N THR A 25 28.56 25.67 11.02
CA THR A 25 27.50 24.73 10.69
C THR A 25 26.51 25.40 9.75
N LEU A 26 26.16 24.73 8.64
CA LEU A 26 25.19 25.19 7.68
C LEU A 26 23.96 24.30 7.77
N GLU A 27 22.82 24.89 8.06
CA GLU A 27 21.53 24.22 8.08
C GLU A 27 20.79 24.48 6.77
N TYR A 28 20.19 23.42 6.23
CA TYR A 28 19.36 23.47 5.04
C TYR A 28 18.04 22.77 5.30
N SER A 29 16.95 23.43 4.93
CA SER A 29 15.64 22.81 4.85
C SER A 29 15.41 22.26 3.44
N ILE A 30 14.92 21.04 3.36
CA ILE A 30 14.62 20.37 2.10
C ILE A 30 13.14 20.00 2.12
N SER A 31 12.38 20.51 1.16
CA SER A 31 11.00 20.08 0.93
C SER A 31 11.00 18.83 0.04
N CYS A 32 10.18 17.88 0.42
CA CYS A 32 10.06 16.60 -0.27
C CYS A 32 8.61 16.43 -0.76
N PRO A 33 8.23 16.97 -1.91
CA PRO A 33 6.85 16.95 -2.39
C PRO A 33 6.38 15.54 -2.81
N ARG A 34 7.31 14.61 -3.02
CA ARG A 34 7.03 13.23 -3.43
C ARG A 34 7.67 12.23 -2.49
N TRP A 35 7.03 11.06 -2.35
CA TRP A 35 7.59 9.92 -1.67
C TRP A 35 8.76 9.31 -2.47
N GLY A 36 9.64 8.62 -1.78
CA GLY A 36 10.79 7.93 -2.40
C GLY A 36 12.02 7.89 -1.50
N ALA A 37 13.04 7.19 -1.96
CA ALA A 37 14.36 7.17 -1.34
C ALA A 37 15.29 8.09 -2.13
N PHE A 38 15.75 9.18 -1.51
CA PHE A 38 16.57 10.19 -2.16
C PHE A 38 17.97 10.19 -1.59
N ARG A 39 18.96 9.91 -2.42
CA ARG A 39 20.36 10.12 -2.05
C ARG A 39 20.69 11.61 -2.11
N ILE A 40 21.25 12.13 -1.04
CA ILE A 40 21.77 13.49 -1.05
C ILE A 40 22.98 13.49 -1.98
N ALA A 41 22.92 14.34 -3.01
CA ALA A 41 24.01 14.48 -3.97
C ALA A 41 25.27 15.07 -3.32
N SER A 42 26.40 14.99 -4.03
CA SER A 42 27.67 15.55 -3.60
C SER A 42 27.57 17.07 -3.30
N ILE A 43 28.22 17.48 -2.22
CA ILE A 43 28.39 18.88 -1.84
C ILE A 43 29.77 19.31 -2.35
N ARG A 44 29.78 20.34 -3.21
CA ARG A 44 31.02 20.91 -3.68
C ARG A 44 31.38 22.12 -2.82
N LEU A 45 32.53 22.07 -2.18
CA LEU A 45 33.10 23.18 -1.43
C LEU A 45 34.23 23.79 -2.27
N SER A 46 34.25 25.10 -2.39
CA SER A 46 35.30 25.84 -3.07
C SER A 46 35.76 26.97 -2.16
N ALA A 47 36.98 26.93 -1.72
CA ALA A 47 37.58 27.97 -0.91
C ALA A 47 38.58 28.79 -1.75
N ARG A 48 38.62 30.10 -1.49
CA ARG A 48 39.56 31.04 -2.10
C ARG A 48 40.16 31.91 -1.01
N ASP A 49 41.43 32.26 -1.13
CA ASP A 49 42.02 33.25 -0.28
C ASP A 49 41.53 34.67 -0.62
N GLN A 50 41.80 35.63 0.26
CA GLN A 50 41.35 37.01 0.07
C GLN A 50 41.90 37.69 -1.18
N LEU A 51 43.09 37.29 -1.61
CA LEU A 51 43.75 37.82 -2.81
C LEU A 51 43.41 37.03 -4.06
N HIS A 52 42.55 35.99 -3.97
CA HIS A 52 42.20 35.07 -5.06
C HIS A 52 43.36 34.36 -5.71
N LEU A 53 44.53 34.27 -5.06
CA LEU A 53 45.74 33.61 -5.57
C LEU A 53 45.71 32.10 -5.37
N ARG A 54 44.97 31.62 -4.37
CA ARG A 54 44.83 30.19 -4.10
C ARG A 54 43.38 29.78 -4.13
N ARG A 55 43.13 28.63 -4.71
CA ARG A 55 41.81 27.99 -4.74
C ARG A 55 41.95 26.54 -4.30
N ALA A 56 41.10 26.10 -3.41
CA ALA A 56 40.96 24.71 -3.02
C ALA A 56 39.53 24.25 -3.34
N GLU A 57 39.37 23.07 -3.85
CA GLU A 57 38.07 22.45 -4.09
C GLU A 57 38.00 21.10 -3.39
N LEU A 58 36.89 20.83 -2.75
CA LEU A 58 36.59 19.56 -2.11
C LEU A 58 35.16 19.16 -2.51
N VAL A 59 35.03 17.90 -2.95
CA VAL A 59 33.72 17.28 -3.17
C VAL A 59 33.48 16.29 -2.05
N VAL A 60 32.44 16.54 -1.26
CA VAL A 60 32.00 15.65 -0.20
C VAL A 60 30.79 14.88 -0.71
N GLU A 61 30.87 13.56 -0.71
CA GLU A 61 29.78 12.67 -1.05
C GLU A 61 29.13 12.13 0.23
N PRO A 62 28.03 12.75 0.70
CA PRO A 62 27.33 12.23 1.86
C PRO A 62 26.68 10.90 1.49
N THR A 63 26.87 9.89 2.34
CA THR A 63 26.21 8.57 2.18
C THR A 63 24.77 8.53 2.67
N THR A 64 24.22 9.68 3.02
CA THR A 64 22.90 9.81 3.63
C THR A 64 21.80 9.66 2.59
N THR A 65 20.86 8.75 2.85
CA THR A 65 19.63 8.60 2.10
C THR A 65 18.46 9.12 2.91
N VAL A 66 17.73 10.08 2.35
CA VAL A 66 16.46 10.57 2.93
C VAL A 66 15.32 9.71 2.40
N ARG A 67 14.57 9.07 3.30
CA ARG A 67 13.40 8.27 2.96
C ARG A 67 12.15 9.09 3.25
N VAL A 68 11.37 9.35 2.23
CA VAL A 68 10.12 10.10 2.31
C VAL A 68 8.97 9.13 2.09
N TYR A 69 8.23 8.83 3.14
CA TYR A 69 7.12 7.90 3.07
C TYR A 69 5.87 8.56 2.46
N PRO A 70 5.03 7.80 1.74
CA PRO A 70 3.79 8.34 1.21
C PRO A 70 2.85 8.78 2.34
N SER A 71 2.12 9.86 2.11
CA SER A 71 1.08 10.32 3.04
C SER A 71 -0.02 9.28 3.16
N VAL A 72 -0.53 9.09 4.37
CA VAL A 72 -1.56 8.10 4.69
C VAL A 72 -2.87 8.80 5.00
N GLU A 73 -3.96 8.35 4.36
CA GLU A 73 -5.30 8.81 4.63
C GLU A 73 -6.01 7.88 5.62
N ARG A 74 -6.81 8.44 6.51
CA ARG A 74 -7.58 7.65 7.48
C ARG A 74 -8.81 7.02 6.82
N LEU A 75 -8.82 5.69 6.75
CA LEU A 75 -9.94 4.92 6.23
C LEU A 75 -10.79 4.38 7.38
N ARG A 76 -12.10 4.57 7.33
CA ARG A 76 -13.05 4.15 8.37
C ARG A 76 -13.72 2.82 8.03
N ARG A 77 -14.10 2.63 6.78
CA ARG A 77 -14.78 1.43 6.29
C ARG A 77 -13.90 0.72 5.28
N LEU A 78 -13.63 -0.56 5.52
CA LEU A 78 -12.82 -1.39 4.66
C LEU A 78 -13.61 -2.59 4.18
N ALA A 79 -13.33 -3.04 2.97
CA ALA A 79 -13.85 -4.30 2.47
C ALA A 79 -13.28 -5.46 3.32
N LYS A 80 -14.13 -6.28 3.90
CA LYS A 80 -13.71 -7.42 4.73
C LYS A 80 -13.68 -8.70 3.90
N PRO A 81 -12.70 -9.58 4.11
CA PRO A 81 -12.75 -10.92 3.55
C PRO A 81 -13.99 -11.68 4.04
N ARG A 82 -14.61 -12.46 3.15
CA ARG A 82 -15.78 -13.29 3.52
C ARG A 82 -15.43 -14.39 4.50
N ALA A 83 -14.19 -14.86 4.47
CA ALA A 83 -13.69 -15.86 5.39
C ALA A 83 -12.63 -15.24 6.30
N THR A 84 -12.85 -15.38 7.60
CA THR A 84 -11.93 -14.98 8.65
C THR A 84 -11.36 -16.24 9.29
N ARG A 85 -10.05 -16.31 9.49
CA ARG A 85 -9.41 -17.38 10.22
C ARG A 85 -9.45 -17.08 11.71
N PRO A 86 -9.85 -18.02 12.58
CA PRO A 86 -9.61 -17.85 14.02
C PRO A 86 -8.09 -17.78 14.26
N VAL A 87 -7.66 -16.76 14.99
CA VAL A 87 -6.26 -16.64 15.42
C VAL A 87 -6.07 -17.61 16.58
N THR A 88 -5.68 -18.84 16.27
CA THR A 88 -5.23 -19.77 17.30
C THR A 88 -3.93 -20.42 16.85
N GLY A 89 -2.92 -20.32 17.69
CA GLY A 89 -1.74 -21.15 17.59
C GLY A 89 -2.12 -22.63 17.66
N SER A 90 -1.68 -23.40 16.69
CA SER A 90 -1.55 -24.86 16.67
C SER A 90 -2.80 -25.69 17.03
N ARG A 91 -3.50 -26.11 16.02
CA ARG A 91 -4.42 -27.24 15.83
C ARG A 91 -5.84 -26.85 15.42
N PRO A 92 -6.42 -27.54 14.42
CA PRO A 92 -7.83 -27.37 14.07
C PRO A 92 -8.67 -28.11 15.11
N ALA A 93 -9.09 -27.43 16.13
CA ALA A 93 -10.17 -27.88 16.99
C ALA A 93 -11.29 -26.84 16.85
N ALA A 94 -12.42 -27.29 16.37
CA ALA A 94 -13.67 -26.55 16.42
C ALA A 94 -14.02 -26.26 17.89
N VAL A 95 -13.57 -25.14 18.41
CA VAL A 95 -13.97 -24.65 19.73
C VAL A 95 -14.18 -23.15 19.63
N ALA A 96 -15.44 -22.74 19.60
CA ALA A 96 -15.82 -21.40 19.96
C ALA A 96 -15.20 -21.07 21.34
N GLY A 97 -14.46 -19.95 21.48
CA GLY A 97 -14.27 -19.41 22.78
C GLY A 97 -12.88 -19.16 23.33
N GLU A 98 -11.84 -18.87 22.58
CA GLU A 98 -10.54 -18.39 23.12
C GLU A 98 -10.13 -16.99 22.62
N GLY A 99 -11.08 -16.09 22.37
CA GLY A 99 -10.79 -14.69 22.06
C GLY A 99 -10.66 -13.83 23.32
N ILE A 100 -10.16 -12.59 23.15
CA ILE A 100 -10.00 -11.61 24.23
C ILE A 100 -11.28 -10.79 24.42
N GLU A 101 -12.08 -10.60 23.36
CA GLU A 101 -13.30 -9.80 23.42
C GLU A 101 -14.49 -10.59 23.97
N PHE A 102 -15.14 -10.01 24.97
CA PHE A 102 -16.38 -10.53 25.56
C PHE A 102 -17.51 -10.45 24.53
N ALA A 103 -18.13 -11.60 24.20
CA ALA A 103 -19.28 -11.65 23.31
C ALA A 103 -20.58 -11.61 24.09
N GLU A 104 -20.81 -12.64 24.90
CA GLU A 104 -22.04 -12.77 25.70
C GLU A 104 -21.84 -13.72 26.89
N LEU A 105 -22.80 -13.67 27.79
CA LEU A 105 -22.95 -14.63 28.86
C LEU A 105 -23.96 -15.70 28.42
N ARG A 106 -23.51 -16.95 28.28
CA ARG A 106 -24.39 -18.09 28.02
C ARG A 106 -24.29 -19.16 29.08
N PHE A 107 -25.23 -20.06 29.11
CA PHE A 107 -25.19 -21.21 30.00
C PHE A 107 -24.05 -22.18 29.67
N LEU A 108 -23.43 -22.77 30.66
CA LEU A 108 -22.43 -23.81 30.50
C LEU A 108 -23.05 -25.02 29.81
N ALA A 109 -22.45 -25.45 28.69
CA ALA A 109 -22.87 -26.69 28.03
C ALA A 109 -22.14 -27.92 28.60
N PRO A 110 -22.77 -29.13 28.54
CA PRO A 110 -22.12 -30.35 28.98
C PRO A 110 -20.79 -30.60 28.25
N GLY A 111 -19.74 -30.89 28.98
CA GLY A 111 -18.39 -31.14 28.44
C GLY A 111 -17.48 -29.90 28.35
N GLU A 112 -17.95 -28.74 28.72
CA GLU A 112 -17.11 -27.53 28.74
C GLU A 112 -16.24 -27.43 29.98
N ARG A 113 -15.08 -26.81 29.86
CA ARG A 113 -14.10 -26.68 30.94
C ARG A 113 -14.54 -25.66 31.98
N ALA A 114 -14.51 -26.03 33.26
CA ALA A 114 -14.85 -25.17 34.40
C ALA A 114 -14.04 -23.84 34.44
N ARG A 115 -12.87 -23.77 33.82
CA ARG A 115 -12.02 -22.56 33.74
C ARG A 115 -12.69 -21.37 33.04
N ARG A 116 -13.76 -21.61 32.28
CA ARG A 116 -14.51 -20.57 31.54
C ARG A 116 -15.68 -19.99 32.34
N ILE A 117 -15.99 -20.54 33.50
CA ILE A 117 -17.13 -20.11 34.30
C ILE A 117 -16.90 -18.67 34.78
N ASN A 118 -17.87 -17.82 34.54
CA ASN A 118 -17.95 -16.52 35.16
C ASN A 118 -18.60 -16.66 36.55
N TRP A 119 -17.78 -16.86 37.58
CA TRP A 119 -18.23 -17.08 38.93
C TRP A 119 -19.07 -15.93 39.47
N ARG A 120 -18.78 -14.69 39.09
CA ARG A 120 -19.55 -13.50 39.51
C ARG A 120 -20.97 -13.50 38.93
N ALA A 121 -21.10 -13.77 37.64
CA ALA A 121 -22.39 -13.86 36.99
C ALA A 121 -23.18 -15.11 37.41
N THR A 122 -22.49 -16.23 37.65
CA THR A 122 -23.03 -17.47 38.18
C THR A 122 -23.62 -17.26 39.57
N ALA A 123 -22.91 -16.59 40.47
CA ALA A 123 -23.38 -16.28 41.82
C ALA A 123 -24.63 -15.37 41.81
N ALA A 124 -24.69 -14.41 40.90
CA ALA A 124 -25.80 -13.48 40.76
C ALA A 124 -27.08 -14.12 40.18
N ARG A 125 -26.94 -15.16 39.34
CA ARG A 125 -28.07 -15.77 38.60
C ARG A 125 -28.40 -17.22 39.02
N GLY A 126 -27.60 -17.82 39.92
CA GLY A 126 -27.84 -19.18 40.42
C GLY A 126 -27.66 -20.30 39.40
N ARG A 127 -27.12 -20.02 38.22
CA ARG A 127 -26.85 -20.97 37.14
C ARG A 127 -25.45 -20.80 36.58
N LEU A 128 -24.81 -21.90 36.18
CA LEU A 128 -23.46 -21.86 35.65
C LEU A 128 -23.41 -21.10 34.31
N LEU A 129 -22.75 -19.93 34.31
CA LEU A 129 -22.60 -19.06 33.18
C LEU A 129 -21.14 -19.02 32.75
N VAL A 130 -20.92 -19.07 31.43
CA VAL A 130 -19.59 -18.92 30.82
C VAL A 130 -19.52 -17.63 30.04
N ASN A 131 -18.36 -17.00 30.09
CA ASN A 131 -18.07 -15.90 29.18
C ASN A 131 -17.78 -16.51 27.80
N ASP A 132 -18.68 -16.32 26.86
CA ASP A 132 -18.36 -16.57 25.46
C ASP A 132 -17.52 -15.42 24.95
N ARG A 133 -16.43 -15.73 24.30
CA ARG A 133 -15.50 -14.75 23.76
C ARG A 133 -15.52 -14.90 22.25
N LEU A 134 -15.62 -13.79 21.54
CA LEU A 134 -15.43 -13.79 20.10
C LEU A 134 -13.98 -14.18 19.80
N PRO A 135 -13.73 -15.21 18.99
CA PRO A 135 -12.38 -15.47 18.53
C PRO A 135 -11.87 -14.24 17.79
N GLU A 136 -10.68 -13.77 18.13
CA GLU A 136 -10.02 -12.76 17.31
C GLU A 136 -9.90 -13.31 15.88
N ARG A 137 -10.65 -12.71 14.97
CA ARG A 137 -10.65 -13.09 13.57
C ARG A 137 -9.71 -12.14 12.86
N SER A 138 -8.53 -12.58 12.52
CA SER A 138 -7.67 -11.87 11.57
C SER A 138 -7.95 -12.39 10.17
N SER A 139 -7.96 -11.47 9.24
CA SER A 139 -8.11 -11.78 7.82
C SER A 139 -6.78 -11.61 7.11
N ASP A 140 -6.53 -12.44 6.10
CA ASP A 140 -5.40 -12.24 5.22
C ASP A 140 -5.82 -11.29 4.09
N VAL A 141 -5.18 -10.13 4.01
CA VAL A 141 -5.37 -9.13 2.97
C VAL A 141 -4.08 -8.98 2.18
N VAL A 142 -4.15 -9.04 0.87
CA VAL A 142 -2.99 -8.82 0.01
C VAL A 142 -3.28 -7.61 -0.87
N ILE A 143 -2.46 -6.58 -0.73
CA ILE A 143 -2.50 -5.42 -1.60
C ILE A 143 -1.73 -5.76 -2.86
N PHE A 144 -2.42 -5.74 -3.99
CA PHE A 144 -1.84 -5.95 -5.31
C PHE A 144 -1.57 -4.58 -5.94
N LEU A 145 -0.30 -4.22 -6.07
CA LEU A 145 0.14 -2.97 -6.68
C LEU A 145 0.57 -3.21 -8.12
N ASP A 146 -0.13 -2.59 -9.06
CA ASP A 146 0.22 -2.61 -10.48
C ASP A 146 1.38 -1.64 -10.74
N ALA A 147 2.51 -2.17 -11.16
CA ALA A 147 3.69 -1.45 -11.55
C ALA A 147 4.11 -1.74 -13.01
N LEU A 148 3.25 -2.34 -13.84
CA LEU A 148 3.52 -2.60 -15.27
C LEU A 148 3.31 -1.37 -16.14
N GLY A 149 2.38 -0.50 -15.77
CA GLY A 149 2.08 0.69 -16.53
C GLY A 149 1.60 1.83 -15.64
N ALA A 150 2.03 3.04 -15.94
CA ALA A 150 1.51 4.23 -15.31
C ALA A 150 1.33 5.34 -16.34
N ALA A 151 0.26 6.11 -16.20
CA ALA A 151 0.09 7.40 -16.83
C ALA A 151 0.64 8.48 -15.89
N ALA A 152 1.33 9.47 -16.44
CA ALA A 152 2.01 10.48 -15.66
C ALA A 152 1.98 11.85 -16.34
N THR A 153 1.89 12.87 -15.52
CA THR A 153 2.21 14.27 -15.86
C THR A 153 3.55 14.65 -15.22
N SER A 154 4.00 15.88 -15.42
CA SER A 154 5.19 16.41 -14.70
C SER A 154 4.99 16.44 -13.19
N ALA A 155 3.74 16.56 -12.71
CA ALA A 155 3.42 16.73 -11.30
C ALA A 155 3.16 15.41 -10.55
N ALA A 156 2.46 14.44 -11.15
CA ALA A 156 2.06 13.21 -10.50
C ALA A 156 1.85 12.06 -11.50
N SER A 157 1.76 10.84 -11.01
CA SER A 157 1.45 9.66 -11.81
C SER A 157 0.38 8.78 -11.14
N THR A 158 -0.24 7.91 -11.94
CA THR A 158 -1.16 6.89 -11.39
C THR A 158 -0.46 5.95 -10.42
N LEU A 159 0.85 5.71 -10.56
CA LEU A 159 1.63 4.93 -9.60
C LEU A 159 1.80 5.68 -8.28
N ASP A 160 2.03 7.00 -8.30
CA ASP A 160 2.12 7.81 -7.07
C ASP A 160 0.82 7.70 -6.26
N HIS A 161 -0.34 7.74 -6.93
CA HIS A 161 -1.63 7.53 -6.27
C HIS A 161 -1.79 6.09 -5.75
N ALA A 162 -1.47 5.09 -6.57
CA ALA A 162 -1.56 3.70 -6.16
C ALA A 162 -0.69 3.39 -4.93
N VAL A 163 0.51 3.96 -4.85
CA VAL A 163 1.41 3.82 -3.69
C VAL A 163 0.82 4.49 -2.43
N ARG A 164 0.24 5.69 -2.56
CA ARG A 164 -0.46 6.35 -1.43
C ARG A 164 -1.66 5.53 -0.95
N ALA A 165 -2.42 4.97 -1.89
CA ALA A 165 -3.53 4.07 -1.58
C ALA A 165 -3.05 2.80 -0.87
N ALA A 166 -1.96 2.18 -1.35
CA ALA A 166 -1.36 1.00 -0.75
C ALA A 166 -0.91 1.25 0.68
N ALA A 167 -0.27 2.39 0.94
CA ALA A 167 0.15 2.78 2.28
C ALA A 167 -1.07 2.98 3.21
N SER A 168 -2.11 3.70 2.74
CA SER A 168 -3.33 3.98 3.50
C SER A 168 -4.11 2.70 3.83
N LEU A 169 -4.28 1.81 2.85
CA LEU A 169 -4.94 0.52 3.03
C LEU A 169 -4.15 -0.39 3.98
N SER A 170 -2.82 -0.45 3.82
CA SER A 170 -1.95 -1.26 4.68
C SER A 170 -2.09 -0.85 6.13
N GLU A 171 -2.00 0.44 6.41
CA GLU A 171 -2.14 0.97 7.77
C GLU A 171 -3.53 0.70 8.33
N ALA A 172 -4.58 0.91 7.54
CA ALA A 172 -5.95 0.75 7.98
C ALA A 172 -6.29 -0.71 8.34
N TYR A 173 -5.88 -1.68 7.50
CA TYR A 173 -6.05 -3.11 7.80
C TYR A 173 -5.19 -3.57 8.99
N LEU A 174 -3.92 -3.15 9.07
CA LEU A 174 -3.05 -3.49 10.20
C LEU A 174 -3.59 -2.93 11.52
N ARG A 175 -4.22 -1.75 11.52
CA ARG A 175 -4.93 -1.21 12.70
C ARG A 175 -6.12 -2.06 13.12
N GLN A 176 -6.81 -2.70 12.17
CA GLN A 176 -7.90 -3.64 12.45
C GLN A 176 -7.39 -5.04 12.84
N ARG A 177 -6.07 -5.17 13.08
CA ARG A 177 -5.38 -6.43 13.40
C ARG A 177 -5.45 -7.50 12.31
N ASP A 178 -5.76 -7.10 11.08
CA ASP A 178 -5.66 -7.98 9.92
C ASP A 178 -4.18 -8.20 9.55
N ARG A 179 -3.92 -9.31 8.88
CA ARG A 179 -2.61 -9.63 8.34
C ARG A 179 -2.52 -9.09 6.92
N VAL A 180 -1.58 -8.20 6.67
CA VAL A 180 -1.44 -7.52 5.38
C VAL A 180 -0.18 -7.97 4.68
N GLY A 181 -0.31 -8.36 3.42
CA GLY A 181 0.77 -8.61 2.48
C GLY A 181 0.77 -7.58 1.35
N LEU A 182 1.87 -7.51 0.64
CA LEU A 182 2.02 -6.70 -0.57
C LEU A 182 2.47 -7.62 -1.71
N LEU A 183 1.86 -7.45 -2.88
CA LEU A 183 2.27 -8.06 -4.13
C LEU A 183 2.47 -6.94 -5.15
N ARG A 184 3.72 -6.64 -5.50
CA ARG A 184 4.05 -5.70 -6.56
C ARG A 184 4.15 -6.45 -7.88
N PHE A 185 3.27 -6.12 -8.81
CA PHE A 185 3.18 -6.74 -10.12
C PHE A 185 3.80 -5.83 -11.17
N GLY A 186 5.08 -6.06 -11.46
CA GLY A 186 5.91 -5.23 -12.31
C GLY A 186 6.84 -6.05 -13.19
N GLY A 187 8.06 -5.58 -13.38
CA GLY A 187 9.11 -6.27 -14.15
C GLY A 187 9.49 -7.62 -13.57
N ASP A 188 9.59 -7.66 -12.26
CA ASP A 188 9.63 -8.88 -11.46
C ASP A 188 8.45 -8.86 -10.50
N ILE A 189 7.99 -10.05 -10.11
CA ILE A 189 6.95 -10.16 -9.09
C ILE A 189 7.64 -10.11 -7.73
N GLU A 190 7.43 -9.04 -7.01
CA GLU A 190 7.92 -8.89 -5.66
C GLU A 190 6.79 -8.99 -4.65
N TRP A 191 7.08 -9.59 -3.49
CA TRP A 191 6.03 -9.83 -2.51
C TRP A 191 6.51 -9.74 -1.07
N ILE A 192 5.60 -9.30 -0.23
CA ILE A 192 5.71 -9.38 1.22
C ILE A 192 4.61 -10.31 1.73
N ILE A 193 5.01 -11.36 2.44
CA ILE A 193 4.07 -12.33 3.02
C ILE A 193 3.17 -11.63 4.03
N PRO A 194 1.84 -11.94 4.08
CA PRO A 194 0.93 -11.38 5.05
C PRO A 194 1.43 -11.52 6.50
N GLY A 195 1.49 -10.41 7.18
CA GLY A 195 1.92 -10.29 8.57
C GLY A 195 1.15 -9.17 9.28
N SER A 196 1.36 -8.99 10.58
CA SER A 196 0.66 -8.01 11.41
C SER A 196 1.64 -7.15 12.22
N GLY A 197 1.13 -6.05 12.77
CA GLY A 197 1.86 -5.16 13.66
C GLY A 197 2.79 -4.17 12.95
N LEU A 198 3.47 -3.33 13.74
CA LEU A 198 4.30 -2.22 13.27
C LEU A 198 5.46 -2.67 12.37
N ARG A 199 6.09 -3.81 12.68
CA ARG A 199 7.18 -4.33 11.82
C ARG A 199 6.71 -4.60 10.41
N GLN A 200 5.50 -5.13 10.24
CA GLN A 200 4.92 -5.37 8.93
C GLN A 200 4.60 -4.07 8.19
N GLN A 201 4.10 -3.07 8.92
CA GLN A 201 3.84 -1.73 8.37
C GLN A 201 5.11 -1.11 7.78
N TYR A 202 6.23 -1.13 8.54
CA TYR A 202 7.51 -0.62 8.02
C TYR A 202 8.03 -1.40 6.83
N ARG A 203 7.92 -2.74 6.83
CA ARG A 203 8.33 -3.56 5.68
C ARG A 203 7.56 -3.22 4.41
N ILE A 204 6.24 -3.00 4.52
CA ILE A 204 5.41 -2.60 3.39
C ILE A 204 5.78 -1.18 2.95
N ALA A 205 5.93 -0.25 3.89
CA ALA A 205 6.30 1.12 3.59
C ALA A 205 7.65 1.22 2.87
N ASP A 206 8.67 0.48 3.32
CA ASP A 206 9.98 0.44 2.67
C ASP A 206 9.89 -0.14 1.25
N ALA A 207 9.14 -1.23 1.04
CA ALA A 207 8.93 -1.80 -0.29
C ALA A 207 8.17 -0.87 -1.24
N LEU A 208 7.26 -0.06 -0.70
CA LEU A 208 6.56 0.96 -1.48
C LEU A 208 7.50 2.07 -1.96
N LEU A 209 8.54 2.44 -1.18
CA LEU A 209 9.54 3.44 -1.59
C LEU A 209 10.37 3.00 -2.80
N GLU A 210 10.50 1.70 -3.00
CA GLU A 210 11.26 1.09 -4.12
C GLU A 210 10.36 0.83 -5.35
N SER A 211 9.08 1.25 -5.30
CA SER A 211 8.15 0.99 -6.40
C SER A 211 8.40 1.91 -7.58
N GLU A 212 8.76 1.32 -8.71
CA GLU A 212 8.98 2.00 -9.98
C GLU A 212 8.17 1.33 -11.08
N VAL A 213 7.85 2.08 -12.13
CA VAL A 213 7.19 1.53 -13.32
C VAL A 213 8.17 0.65 -14.07
N ALA A 214 7.86 -0.63 -14.15
CA ALA A 214 8.68 -1.58 -14.85
C ALA A 214 8.33 -1.64 -16.34
N ARG A 215 9.18 -1.14 -17.19
CA ARG A 215 9.08 -1.31 -18.64
C ARG A 215 9.61 -2.69 -19.01
N THR A 216 8.74 -3.71 -19.02
CA THR A 216 9.13 -5.07 -19.37
C THR A 216 8.13 -5.72 -20.30
N HIS A 217 8.64 -6.56 -21.21
CA HIS A 217 7.83 -7.43 -22.04
C HIS A 217 7.68 -8.85 -21.46
N ARG A 218 8.29 -9.13 -20.29
CA ARG A 218 8.22 -10.44 -19.66
C ARG A 218 6.79 -10.74 -19.22
N TRP A 219 6.40 -11.97 -19.49
CA TRP A 219 5.12 -12.52 -19.02
C TRP A 219 5.33 -13.17 -17.65
N HIS A 220 4.54 -12.72 -16.67
CA HIS A 220 4.53 -13.37 -15.37
C HIS A 220 3.24 -14.17 -15.20
N ASP A 221 3.40 -15.48 -15.05
CA ASP A 221 2.26 -16.35 -14.73
C ASP A 221 1.97 -16.25 -13.22
N THR A 222 0.79 -15.74 -12.89
CA THR A 222 0.34 -15.68 -11.49
C THR A 222 0.14 -17.07 -10.86
N SER A 223 0.11 -18.15 -11.65
CA SER A 223 0.06 -19.51 -11.13
C SER A 223 1.32 -19.89 -10.35
N LEU A 224 2.45 -19.25 -10.66
CA LEU A 224 3.73 -19.46 -9.99
C LEU A 224 3.83 -18.79 -8.62
N ILE A 225 2.86 -17.93 -8.25
CA ILE A 225 2.86 -17.27 -6.93
C ILE A 225 2.58 -18.32 -5.84
N PRO A 226 3.51 -18.54 -4.89
CA PRO A 226 3.35 -19.53 -3.84
C PRO A 226 2.12 -19.27 -2.96
N ARG A 227 1.44 -20.32 -2.51
CA ARG A 227 0.27 -20.20 -1.62
C ARG A 227 0.55 -19.50 -0.29
N ARG A 228 1.79 -19.49 0.17
CA ARG A 228 2.18 -18.75 1.39
C ARG A 228 2.09 -17.24 1.23
N ILE A 229 2.21 -16.73 -0.01
CA ILE A 229 2.12 -15.32 -0.35
C ILE A 229 0.67 -14.92 -0.54
N LEU A 230 -0.10 -15.80 -1.16
CA LEU A 230 -1.53 -15.69 -1.36
C LEU A 230 -2.23 -16.81 -0.57
N PRO A 231 -2.44 -16.62 0.75
CA PRO A 231 -3.17 -17.59 1.55
C PRO A 231 -4.56 -17.83 0.97
N PRO A 232 -5.08 -19.07 1.02
CA PRO A 232 -6.43 -19.38 0.55
C PRO A 232 -7.46 -18.45 1.21
N GLN A 233 -8.44 -17.99 0.44
CA GLN A 233 -9.52 -17.11 0.87
C GLN A 233 -9.08 -15.68 1.27
N SER A 234 -7.82 -15.29 1.03
CA SER A 234 -7.40 -13.91 1.25
C SER A 234 -8.16 -12.96 0.34
N LEU A 235 -8.34 -11.74 0.84
CA LEU A 235 -8.83 -10.61 0.06
C LEU A 235 -7.66 -9.99 -0.70
N ILE A 236 -7.78 -9.90 -2.00
CA ILE A 236 -6.84 -9.18 -2.86
C ILE A 236 -7.46 -7.83 -3.21
N VAL A 237 -6.83 -6.74 -2.76
CA VAL A 237 -7.20 -5.38 -3.13
C VAL A 237 -6.21 -4.89 -4.17
N ALA A 238 -6.63 -4.83 -5.42
CA ALA A 238 -5.79 -4.40 -6.53
C ALA A 238 -5.88 -2.90 -6.74
N LEU A 239 -4.73 -2.26 -6.86
CA LEU A 239 -4.54 -0.85 -7.17
C LEU A 239 -3.92 -0.76 -8.55
N THR A 240 -4.69 -0.34 -9.54
CA THR A 240 -4.27 -0.41 -10.96
C THR A 240 -4.94 0.66 -11.80
N PRO A 241 -4.22 1.32 -12.73
CA PRO A 241 -4.83 2.15 -13.76
C PRO A 241 -5.39 1.31 -14.93
N ARG A 242 -5.18 -0.01 -14.93
CA ARG A 242 -5.58 -0.95 -15.99
C ARG A 242 -5.08 -0.53 -17.39
N LEU A 243 -3.86 -0.05 -17.48
CA LEU A 243 -3.24 0.33 -18.76
C LEU A 243 -2.62 -0.88 -19.48
N ASP A 244 -2.31 -1.94 -18.73
CA ASP A 244 -1.72 -3.17 -19.26
C ASP A 244 -2.71 -4.34 -19.11
N TRP A 245 -3.02 -5.00 -20.23
CA TRP A 245 -3.93 -6.15 -20.28
C TRP A 245 -3.48 -7.35 -19.42
N ARG A 246 -2.16 -7.47 -19.17
CA ARG A 246 -1.57 -8.53 -18.33
C ARG A 246 -2.09 -8.47 -16.90
N VAL A 247 -2.28 -7.27 -16.35
CA VAL A 247 -2.86 -7.06 -15.02
C VAL A 247 -4.30 -7.56 -14.97
N THR A 248 -5.12 -7.18 -15.96
CA THR A 248 -6.50 -7.66 -16.05
C THR A 248 -6.58 -9.18 -16.09
N ARG A 249 -5.71 -9.82 -16.90
CA ARG A 249 -5.63 -11.28 -17.00
C ARG A 249 -5.18 -11.91 -15.68
N ALA A 250 -4.19 -11.31 -14.99
CA ALA A 250 -3.72 -11.77 -13.70
C ALA A 250 -4.84 -11.75 -12.64
N LEU A 251 -5.61 -10.66 -12.56
CA LEU A 251 -6.72 -10.51 -11.61
C LEU A 251 -7.86 -11.48 -11.90
N LEU A 252 -8.23 -11.70 -13.16
CA LEU A 252 -9.21 -12.70 -13.56
C LEU A 252 -8.74 -14.12 -13.20
N ASN A 253 -7.46 -14.43 -13.39
CA ASN A 253 -6.89 -15.72 -13.01
C ASN A 253 -6.95 -15.94 -11.49
N LEU A 254 -6.58 -14.92 -10.69
CA LEU A 254 -6.69 -14.98 -9.24
C LEU A 254 -8.15 -15.19 -8.80
N ARG A 255 -9.11 -14.53 -9.46
CA ARG A 255 -10.54 -14.75 -9.19
C ARG A 255 -10.98 -16.17 -9.48
N ARG A 256 -10.56 -16.75 -10.64
CA ARG A 256 -10.83 -18.16 -11.00
C ARG A 256 -10.23 -19.16 -10.01
N ARG A 257 -9.10 -18.81 -9.38
CA ARG A 257 -8.46 -19.62 -8.33
C ARG A 257 -9.19 -19.54 -6.97
N GLY A 258 -10.32 -18.81 -6.90
CA GLY A 258 -11.15 -18.69 -5.70
C GLY A 258 -10.77 -17.55 -4.76
N TYR A 259 -9.84 -16.68 -5.13
CA TYR A 259 -9.53 -15.49 -4.33
C TYR A 259 -10.66 -14.47 -4.42
N GLN A 260 -10.83 -13.73 -3.34
CA GLN A 260 -11.71 -12.56 -3.36
C GLN A 260 -10.91 -11.37 -3.89
N VAL A 261 -11.33 -10.85 -5.04
CA VAL A 261 -10.64 -9.74 -5.70
C VAL A 261 -11.53 -8.51 -5.69
N SER A 262 -10.98 -7.38 -5.30
CA SER A 262 -11.56 -6.04 -5.45
C SER A 262 -10.55 -5.13 -6.12
N ILE A 263 -11.00 -4.22 -6.94
CA ILE A 263 -10.16 -3.31 -7.70
C ILE A 263 -10.52 -1.86 -7.32
N VAL A 264 -9.52 -1.10 -6.89
CA VAL A 264 -9.52 0.36 -6.91
C VAL A 264 -8.81 0.75 -8.20
N GLU A 265 -9.59 1.19 -9.17
CA GLU A 265 -9.06 1.68 -10.43
C GLU A 265 -8.62 3.12 -10.27
N VAL A 266 -7.29 3.35 -10.32
CA VAL A 266 -6.76 4.71 -10.39
C VAL A 266 -7.05 5.26 -11.78
N ASP A 267 -7.90 6.28 -11.87
CA ASP A 267 -8.31 6.83 -13.16
C ASP A 267 -7.09 7.41 -13.91
N PRO A 268 -6.74 6.86 -15.09
CA PRO A 268 -5.62 7.36 -15.87
C PRO A 268 -5.97 8.56 -16.74
N LEU A 269 -7.26 8.85 -16.98
CA LEU A 269 -7.70 9.86 -17.95
C LEU A 269 -7.09 11.25 -17.69
N PRO A 270 -7.05 11.77 -16.45
CA PRO A 270 -6.45 13.08 -16.17
C PRO A 270 -4.95 13.19 -16.51
N TYR A 271 -4.28 12.05 -16.69
CA TYR A 271 -2.84 11.97 -17.01
C TYR A 271 -2.58 11.71 -18.51
N LEU A 272 -3.61 11.56 -19.33
CA LEU A 272 -3.51 11.13 -20.73
C LEU A 272 -3.97 12.19 -21.73
N ALA A 273 -4.09 13.46 -21.34
CA ALA A 273 -4.53 14.54 -22.23
C ALA A 273 -3.69 14.65 -23.53
N ASP A 274 -2.36 14.55 -23.39
CA ASP A 274 -1.46 14.57 -24.56
C ASP A 274 -1.63 13.33 -25.46
N ALA A 275 -1.88 12.16 -24.84
CA ALA A 275 -2.13 10.93 -25.56
C ALA A 275 -3.48 10.96 -26.30
N GLU A 276 -4.51 11.55 -25.71
CA GLU A 276 -5.80 11.80 -26.36
C GLU A 276 -5.64 12.66 -27.61
N ALA A 277 -4.93 13.78 -27.47
CA ALA A 277 -4.67 14.68 -28.57
C ALA A 277 -3.86 14.01 -29.71
N ALA A 278 -2.90 13.17 -29.36
CA ALA A 278 -2.05 12.47 -30.34
C ALA A 278 -2.75 11.29 -31.01
N ALA A 279 -3.63 10.58 -30.32
CA ALA A 279 -4.31 9.38 -30.83
C ALA A 279 -5.41 9.72 -31.86
N GLY A 280 -6.00 10.87 -31.74
CA GLY A 280 -7.18 11.29 -32.52
C GLY A 280 -8.49 10.68 -32.00
N PRO A 281 -9.64 11.26 -32.38
CA PRO A 281 -10.93 11.00 -31.72
C PRO A 281 -11.44 9.55 -31.89
N ILE A 282 -11.16 8.91 -33.02
CA ILE A 282 -11.63 7.54 -33.29
C ILE A 282 -10.86 6.54 -32.43
N ALA A 283 -9.53 6.60 -32.45
CA ALA A 283 -8.69 5.69 -31.68
C ALA A 283 -8.92 5.86 -30.17
N TRP A 284 -9.05 7.10 -29.70
CA TRP A 284 -9.37 7.41 -28.32
C TRP A 284 -10.71 6.82 -27.89
N ARG A 285 -11.77 7.03 -28.69
CA ARG A 285 -13.09 6.46 -28.40
C ARG A 285 -13.08 4.94 -28.40
N THR A 286 -12.36 4.31 -29.33
CA THR A 286 -12.20 2.85 -29.37
C THR A 286 -11.55 2.35 -28.09
N TRP A 287 -10.47 2.98 -27.65
CA TRP A 287 -9.79 2.63 -26.41
C TRP A 287 -10.69 2.78 -25.17
N LEU A 288 -11.52 3.82 -25.09
CA LEU A 288 -12.48 3.99 -24.01
C LEU A 288 -13.52 2.86 -24.00
N LEU A 289 -14.06 2.48 -25.16
CA LEU A 289 -15.01 1.36 -25.29
C LEU A 289 -14.37 0.02 -24.86
N GLU A 290 -13.12 -0.22 -25.21
CA GLU A 290 -12.38 -1.39 -24.75
C GLU A 290 -12.22 -1.42 -23.22
N ARG A 291 -11.93 -0.28 -22.59
CA ARG A 291 -11.87 -0.15 -21.15
C ARG A 291 -13.20 -0.48 -20.49
N ASP A 292 -14.32 -0.01 -21.04
CA ASP A 292 -15.66 -0.29 -20.51
C ASP A 292 -16.05 -1.77 -20.70
N ALA A 293 -15.70 -2.37 -21.83
CA ALA A 293 -15.89 -3.80 -22.06
C ALA A 293 -15.11 -4.64 -21.04
N VAL A 294 -13.87 -4.27 -20.73
CA VAL A 294 -13.06 -4.94 -19.70
C VAL A 294 -13.69 -4.76 -18.31
N ARG A 295 -14.21 -3.56 -17.99
CA ARG A 295 -14.92 -3.29 -16.72
C ARG A 295 -16.14 -4.21 -16.57
N THR A 296 -16.96 -4.32 -17.61
CA THR A 296 -18.12 -5.21 -17.65
C THR A 296 -17.71 -6.68 -17.46
N ARG A 297 -16.64 -7.11 -18.11
CA ARG A 297 -16.08 -8.47 -17.96
C ARG A 297 -15.60 -8.76 -16.54
N LEU A 298 -14.95 -7.80 -15.88
CA LEU A 298 -14.51 -7.93 -14.50
C LEU A 298 -15.71 -8.02 -13.55
N ALA A 299 -16.73 -7.17 -13.74
CA ALA A 299 -17.97 -7.21 -12.97
C ALA A 299 -18.71 -8.54 -13.15
N GLY A 300 -18.82 -9.06 -14.39
CA GLY A 300 -19.39 -10.36 -14.69
C GLY A 300 -18.63 -11.53 -14.06
N ALA A 301 -17.34 -11.38 -13.79
CA ALA A 301 -16.54 -12.34 -13.02
C ALA A 301 -16.72 -12.22 -11.51
N GLY A 302 -17.58 -11.31 -11.03
CA GLY A 302 -17.82 -11.05 -9.62
C GLY A 302 -16.66 -10.33 -8.93
N ILE A 303 -15.92 -9.50 -9.67
CA ILE A 303 -14.88 -8.61 -9.13
C ILE A 303 -15.51 -7.23 -8.93
N ALA A 304 -15.54 -6.77 -7.68
CA ALA A 304 -15.98 -5.42 -7.37
C ALA A 304 -14.92 -4.40 -7.82
N LEU A 305 -15.35 -3.34 -8.49
CA LEU A 305 -14.47 -2.31 -9.02
C LEU A 305 -15.03 -0.93 -8.65
N ALA A 306 -14.17 -0.08 -8.09
CA ALA A 306 -14.44 1.33 -7.84
C ALA A 306 -13.38 2.18 -8.53
N SER A 307 -13.80 3.24 -9.22
CA SER A 307 -12.91 4.21 -9.85
C SER A 307 -12.49 5.26 -8.83
N TRP A 308 -11.28 5.75 -8.97
CA TRP A 308 -10.70 6.75 -8.09
C TRP A 308 -9.96 7.83 -8.88
N GLY A 309 -10.48 9.05 -8.81
CA GLY A 309 -9.88 10.23 -9.41
C GLY A 309 -8.74 10.81 -8.57
N PRO A 310 -7.84 11.63 -9.18
CA PRO A 310 -6.67 12.20 -8.50
C PRO A 310 -7.04 13.18 -7.38
N ASP A 311 -8.16 13.89 -7.50
CA ASP A 311 -8.61 14.91 -6.56
C ASP A 311 -9.56 14.37 -5.49
N GLU A 312 -9.89 13.09 -5.55
CA GLU A 312 -10.78 12.44 -4.59
C GLU A 312 -9.99 11.78 -3.45
N PRO A 313 -10.52 11.78 -2.22
CA PRO A 313 -9.94 11.00 -1.14
C PRO A 313 -10.09 9.50 -1.43
N ILE A 314 -9.06 8.70 -1.12
CA ILE A 314 -9.10 7.23 -1.30
C ILE A 314 -10.21 6.57 -0.49
N ALA A 315 -10.72 7.23 0.54
CA ALA A 315 -11.84 6.73 1.35
C ALA A 315 -13.09 6.45 0.50
N ALA A 316 -13.40 7.29 -0.49
CA ALA A 316 -14.62 7.17 -1.31
C ALA A 316 -14.68 5.84 -2.10
N PRO A 317 -13.70 5.47 -2.95
CA PRO A 317 -13.74 4.19 -3.66
C PRO A 317 -13.61 2.98 -2.73
N VAL A 318 -12.87 3.09 -1.62
CA VAL A 318 -12.74 1.99 -0.66
C VAL A 318 -14.06 1.71 0.07
N GLU A 319 -14.79 2.75 0.47
CA GLU A 319 -16.12 2.62 1.07
C GLU A 319 -17.15 2.09 0.07
N ALA A 320 -17.08 2.52 -1.19
CA ALA A 320 -17.92 1.97 -2.26
C ALA A 320 -17.69 0.46 -2.45
N LEU A 321 -16.42 0.01 -2.44
CA LEU A 321 -16.09 -1.43 -2.48
C LEU A 321 -16.57 -2.18 -1.24
N ALA A 322 -16.58 -1.56 -0.08
CA ALA A 322 -17.07 -2.17 1.15
C ALA A 322 -18.60 -2.32 1.12
N ALA A 323 -19.33 -1.39 0.49
CA ALA A 323 -20.80 -1.41 0.35
C ALA A 323 -21.27 -2.38 -0.75
N ALA A 324 -20.50 -2.58 -1.81
CA ALA A 324 -20.83 -3.45 -2.95
C ALA A 324 -20.70 -4.96 -2.65
N ARG A 325 -20.40 -5.35 -1.42
CA ARG A 325 -20.17 -6.72 -0.94
C ARG A 325 -21.22 -7.18 0.06
#